data_8b6896682eb7d43ace217f333d99ec1b
#
_entry.id   8b6896682eb7d43ace217f333d99ec1b
#
_cell.length_a   1.000
_cell.length_b   1.000
_cell.length_c   1.000
_cell.angle_alpha   90.00
_cell.angle_beta   90.00
_cell.angle_gamma   90.00
#
_symmetry.space_group_name_H-M   'P 1'
#
loop_
_entity.id
_entity.type
_entity.pdbx_description
1 polymer ?
#
loop_
_entity_poly.entity_id
_entity_poly.type
_entity_poly.pdbx_seq_one_letter_code
_entity_poly.pdbx_strand_id
1 'polypeptide(L)'
;MIVARVPILYYRTLSLVSKSFRSMVASPELYKVRSILGLTETCLYILDCKSHTWRKAPRMPVELDELSARVLDGKIYVQGRYHQDGSWKKSFEVFDTNTQTWDLPCCGLDWEGIACCIIDGKLHAVTRFDGVFAFDSKKCRWELVEHYPRTAGDTIFSVSYCEVDSVLYSVSGDGALRWYDSDKSRWRDLKGLVGLPKLPCPLASRGSFVKLTGYGGGKMMVFWNRNLSSQWLKRDTIFCAEIALERGNGDCWGKLEWYDSVLSVPVVTEFVKVLAVTL
;
A
#
# COMPACT_ATOMS: atom_id res chain seq x y z
N MET A 1 31.79 -10.12 -2.46
CA MET A 1 31.18 -10.99 -1.44
C MET A 1 30.41 -12.11 -2.13
N ILE A 2 30.81 -13.38 -1.98
CA ILE A 2 30.26 -14.55 -2.71
C ILE A 2 28.79 -14.79 -2.35
N VAL A 3 28.42 -14.69 -1.07
CA VAL A 3 27.06 -14.96 -0.60
C VAL A 3 26.02 -14.02 -1.20
N ALA A 4 26.37 -12.80 -1.55
CA ALA A 4 25.47 -11.87 -2.23
C ALA A 4 25.02 -12.36 -3.63
N ARG A 5 25.77 -13.24 -4.25
CA ARG A 5 25.46 -13.84 -5.58
C ARG A 5 24.64 -15.11 -5.50
N VAL A 6 24.43 -15.63 -4.29
CA VAL A 6 23.60 -16.82 -4.07
C VAL A 6 22.12 -16.37 -4.10
N PRO A 7 21.23 -17.03 -4.84
CA PRO A 7 19.81 -16.73 -4.81
C PRO A 7 19.23 -16.84 -3.39
N ILE A 8 18.32 -15.93 -3.03
CA ILE A 8 17.70 -15.87 -1.70
C ILE A 8 17.04 -17.21 -1.32
N LEU A 9 16.57 -17.96 -2.29
CA LEU A 9 16.01 -19.29 -2.10
C LEU A 9 16.91 -20.22 -1.25
N TYR A 10 18.23 -20.10 -1.39
CA TYR A 10 19.21 -20.93 -0.66
C TYR A 10 19.61 -20.36 0.70
N TYR A 11 19.15 -19.14 1.07
CA TYR A 11 19.54 -18.52 2.34
C TYR A 11 19.05 -19.30 3.56
N ARG A 12 17.89 -19.97 3.45
CA ARG A 12 17.42 -20.88 4.51
C ARG A 12 18.42 -22.02 4.73
N THR A 13 18.87 -22.66 3.66
CA THR A 13 19.86 -23.74 3.73
C THR A 13 21.19 -23.22 4.24
N LEU A 14 21.65 -22.07 3.74
CA LEU A 14 22.88 -21.44 4.24
C LEU A 14 22.81 -21.12 5.73
N SER A 15 21.65 -20.67 6.23
CA SER A 15 21.45 -20.37 7.66
C SER A 15 21.57 -21.58 8.58
N LEU A 16 21.44 -22.79 8.04
CA LEU A 16 21.58 -24.04 8.77
C LEU A 16 23.04 -24.50 8.85
N VAL A 17 23.92 -24.02 7.98
CA VAL A 17 25.32 -24.43 7.91
C VAL A 17 26.11 -23.97 9.15
N SER A 18 25.92 -22.75 9.58
CA SER A 18 26.57 -22.20 10.79
C SER A 18 25.88 -20.98 11.33
N LYS A 19 26.20 -20.63 12.61
CA LYS A 19 25.73 -19.38 13.22
C LYS A 19 26.24 -18.12 12.44
N SER A 20 27.45 -18.20 11.89
CA SER A 20 28.04 -17.12 11.09
C SER A 20 27.27 -16.92 9.78
N PHE A 21 26.95 -17.98 9.06
CA PHE A 21 26.10 -17.87 7.85
C PHE A 21 24.69 -17.35 8.19
N ARG A 22 24.10 -17.81 9.29
CA ARG A 22 22.79 -17.29 9.74
C ARG A 22 22.83 -15.80 10.02
N SER A 23 23.84 -15.31 10.71
CA SER A 23 24.02 -13.88 10.97
C SER A 23 24.26 -13.10 9.67
N MET A 24 25.05 -13.65 8.76
CA MET A 24 25.36 -13.02 7.48
C MET A 24 24.11 -12.89 6.57
N VAL A 25 23.30 -13.94 6.42
CA VAL A 25 22.09 -13.89 5.59
C VAL A 25 20.97 -13.04 6.18
N ALA A 26 21.04 -12.74 7.48
CA ALA A 26 20.13 -11.82 8.16
C ALA A 26 20.65 -10.37 8.17
N SER A 27 21.87 -10.09 7.68
CA SER A 27 22.49 -8.77 7.82
C SER A 27 21.99 -7.82 6.72
N PRO A 28 21.64 -6.57 7.08
CA PRO A 28 21.24 -5.54 6.11
C PRO A 28 22.32 -5.25 5.05
N GLU A 29 23.59 -5.42 5.40
CA GLU A 29 24.74 -5.19 4.51
C GLU A 29 24.73 -6.14 3.32
N LEU A 30 24.31 -7.38 3.51
CA LEU A 30 24.18 -8.34 2.42
C LEU A 30 23.14 -7.85 1.39
N TYR A 31 22.01 -7.35 1.85
CA TYR A 31 20.94 -6.87 0.97
C TYR A 31 21.33 -5.57 0.26
N LYS A 32 22.08 -4.69 0.91
CA LYS A 32 22.67 -3.50 0.26
C LYS A 32 23.60 -3.90 -0.87
N VAL A 33 24.49 -4.88 -0.64
CA VAL A 33 25.40 -5.37 -1.69
C VAL A 33 24.63 -6.03 -2.84
N ARG A 34 23.56 -6.78 -2.55
CA ARG A 34 22.69 -7.36 -3.59
C ARG A 34 22.02 -6.29 -4.45
N SER A 35 21.53 -5.23 -3.81
CA SER A 35 20.94 -4.08 -4.51
C SER A 35 21.94 -3.41 -5.45
N ILE A 36 23.17 -3.15 -4.98
CA ILE A 36 24.25 -2.57 -5.79
C ILE A 36 24.61 -3.48 -6.98
N LEU A 37 24.53 -4.80 -6.82
CA LEU A 37 24.82 -5.78 -7.86
C LEU A 37 23.64 -6.03 -8.80
N GLY A 38 22.48 -5.37 -8.61
CA GLY A 38 21.27 -5.62 -9.39
C GLY A 38 20.69 -7.03 -9.18
N LEU A 39 20.98 -7.68 -8.03
CA LEU A 39 20.57 -9.04 -7.68
C LEU A 39 19.43 -9.05 -6.66
N THR A 40 18.62 -8.02 -6.64
CA THR A 40 17.38 -7.99 -5.86
C THR A 40 16.36 -8.95 -6.46
N GLU A 41 15.69 -9.71 -5.62
CA GLU A 41 14.63 -10.62 -6.04
C GLU A 41 13.32 -10.17 -5.41
N THR A 42 12.34 -9.82 -6.23
CA THR A 42 10.99 -9.55 -5.75
C THR A 42 10.30 -10.88 -5.45
N CYS A 43 9.95 -11.11 -4.20
CA CYS A 43 9.30 -12.32 -3.75
C CYS A 43 7.94 -11.99 -3.13
N LEU A 44 6.91 -12.71 -3.56
CA LEU A 44 5.62 -12.72 -2.87
C LEU A 44 5.67 -13.75 -1.75
N TYR A 45 5.38 -13.33 -0.52
CA TYR A 45 5.19 -14.23 0.62
C TYR A 45 3.71 -14.20 1.01
N ILE A 46 3.14 -15.37 1.17
CA ILE A 46 1.74 -15.56 1.55
C ILE A 46 1.73 -16.08 2.98
N LEU A 47 1.06 -15.37 3.88
CA LEU A 47 0.78 -15.85 5.23
C LEU A 47 -0.50 -16.69 5.20
N ASP A 48 -0.37 -17.96 5.52
CA ASP A 48 -1.52 -18.81 5.84
C ASP A 48 -1.92 -18.54 7.29
N CYS A 49 -2.99 -17.79 7.50
CA CYS A 49 -3.46 -17.40 8.82
C CYS A 49 -3.99 -18.58 9.66
N LYS A 50 -4.39 -19.68 9.03
CA LYS A 50 -4.85 -20.87 9.77
C LYS A 50 -3.69 -21.66 10.36
N SER A 51 -2.62 -21.84 9.60
CA SER A 51 -1.43 -22.58 10.04
C SER A 51 -0.33 -21.67 10.61
N HIS A 52 -0.51 -20.33 10.56
CA HIS A 52 0.48 -19.32 10.93
C HIS A 52 1.83 -19.52 10.23
N THR A 53 1.80 -19.99 8.99
CA THR A 53 2.99 -20.30 8.22
C THR A 53 3.15 -19.36 7.02
N TRP A 54 4.38 -18.89 6.83
CA TRP A 54 4.73 -18.13 5.62
C TRP A 54 5.12 -19.10 4.51
N ARG A 55 4.53 -18.91 3.36
CA ARG A 55 4.88 -19.63 2.13
C ARG A 55 5.40 -18.63 1.10
N LYS A 56 6.48 -18.99 0.42
CA LYS A 56 6.96 -18.22 -0.74
C LYS A 56 6.16 -18.67 -1.95
N ALA A 57 5.54 -17.73 -2.66
CA ALA A 57 4.92 -17.98 -3.95
C ALA A 57 5.98 -18.28 -5.03
N PRO A 58 5.63 -18.92 -6.13
CA PRO A 58 6.47 -18.97 -7.33
C PRO A 58 6.95 -17.59 -7.73
N ARG A 59 8.11 -17.55 -8.42
CA ARG A 59 8.69 -16.28 -8.85
C ARG A 59 7.72 -15.53 -9.76
N MET A 60 7.57 -14.22 -9.52
CA MET A 60 6.79 -13.35 -10.41
C MET A 60 7.40 -13.34 -11.83
N PRO A 61 6.57 -13.28 -12.87
CA PRO A 61 7.04 -13.20 -14.26
C PRO A 61 7.90 -11.96 -14.50
N VAL A 62 7.55 -10.85 -13.86
CA VAL A 62 8.24 -9.57 -13.95
C VAL A 62 8.69 -9.12 -12.57
N GLU A 63 9.89 -8.60 -12.44
CA GLU A 63 10.42 -8.02 -11.21
C GLU A 63 9.88 -6.60 -11.06
N LEU A 64 9.06 -6.38 -10.05
CA LEU A 64 8.33 -5.13 -9.87
C LEU A 64 8.85 -4.33 -8.67
N ASP A 65 8.93 -3.02 -8.85
CA ASP A 65 9.13 -2.02 -7.80
C ASP A 65 7.79 -1.34 -7.45
N GLU A 66 7.73 -0.74 -6.26
CA GLU A 66 6.57 0.01 -5.75
C GLU A 66 5.26 -0.79 -5.80
N LEU A 67 5.29 -1.96 -5.19
CA LEU A 67 4.21 -2.93 -5.23
C LEU A 67 2.97 -2.50 -4.45
N SER A 68 1.81 -2.70 -5.07
CA SER A 68 0.50 -2.76 -4.39
C SER A 68 -0.14 -4.10 -4.67
N ALA A 69 -0.60 -4.78 -3.61
CA ALA A 69 -1.26 -6.07 -3.76
C ALA A 69 -2.63 -6.06 -3.07
N ARG A 70 -3.60 -6.78 -3.67
CA ARG A 70 -4.93 -7.00 -3.12
C ARG A 70 -5.37 -8.43 -3.36
N VAL A 71 -6.16 -8.95 -2.43
CA VAL A 71 -6.72 -10.31 -2.52
C VAL A 71 -8.19 -10.21 -2.84
N LEU A 72 -8.63 -10.89 -3.89
CA LEU A 72 -10.03 -10.97 -4.29
C LEU A 72 -10.30 -12.35 -4.91
N ASP A 73 -11.34 -13.04 -4.48
CA ASP A 73 -11.82 -14.31 -5.02
C ASP A 73 -10.71 -15.37 -5.16
N GLY A 74 -9.87 -15.53 -4.14
CA GLY A 74 -8.77 -16.50 -4.14
C GLY A 74 -7.60 -16.14 -5.06
N LYS A 75 -7.58 -14.93 -5.61
CA LYS A 75 -6.47 -14.41 -6.42
C LYS A 75 -5.80 -13.23 -5.74
N ILE A 76 -4.50 -13.09 -5.94
CA ILE A 76 -3.71 -11.96 -5.50
C ILE A 76 -3.37 -11.12 -6.72
N TYR A 77 -3.91 -9.92 -6.76
CA TYR A 77 -3.66 -8.94 -7.81
C TYR A 77 -2.49 -8.06 -7.38
N VAL A 78 -1.41 -8.08 -8.14
CA VAL A 78 -0.19 -7.33 -7.86
C VAL A 78 0.02 -6.30 -8.94
N GLN A 79 0.09 -5.04 -8.54
CA GLN A 79 0.41 -3.93 -9.42
C GLN A 79 1.77 -3.35 -9.01
N GLY A 80 2.58 -2.98 -9.98
CA GLY A 80 3.87 -2.35 -9.75
C GLY A 80 4.44 -1.76 -11.02
N ARG A 81 5.67 -1.27 -10.91
CA ARG A 81 6.42 -0.79 -12.07
C ARG A 81 7.75 -1.51 -12.17
N TYR A 82 8.30 -1.59 -13.37
CA TYR A 82 9.59 -2.18 -13.65
C TYR A 82 10.35 -1.31 -14.64
N HIS A 83 11.67 -1.42 -14.58
CA HIS A 83 12.55 -0.67 -15.48
C HIS A 83 12.93 -1.55 -16.67
N GLN A 84 12.64 -1.07 -17.89
CA GLN A 84 13.02 -1.74 -19.12
C GLN A 84 13.46 -0.70 -20.18
N ASP A 85 14.57 -0.98 -20.85
CA ASP A 85 15.10 -0.13 -21.95
C ASP A 85 15.22 1.36 -21.61
N GLY A 86 15.68 1.68 -20.39
CA GLY A 86 15.86 3.05 -19.94
C GLY A 86 14.56 3.76 -19.51
N SER A 87 13.42 3.06 -19.52
CA SER A 87 12.11 3.62 -19.15
C SER A 87 11.41 2.80 -18.08
N TRP A 88 10.57 3.48 -17.27
CA TRP A 88 9.68 2.83 -16.34
C TRP A 88 8.43 2.35 -17.07
N LYS A 89 8.15 1.05 -16.94
CA LYS A 89 6.92 0.41 -17.40
C LYS A 89 6.13 -0.10 -16.21
N LYS A 90 4.86 -0.33 -16.40
CA LYS A 90 3.95 -0.83 -15.38
C LYS A 90 3.53 -2.24 -15.70
N SER A 91 3.27 -3.02 -14.67
CA SER A 91 2.71 -4.35 -14.82
C SER A 91 1.61 -4.60 -13.79
N PHE A 92 0.70 -5.46 -14.18
CA PHE A 92 -0.41 -5.94 -13.37
C PHE A 92 -0.42 -7.46 -13.47
N GLU A 93 0.05 -8.11 -12.41
CA GLU A 93 0.22 -9.55 -12.34
C GLU A 93 -0.88 -10.16 -11.47
N VAL A 94 -1.33 -11.35 -11.82
CA VAL A 94 -2.39 -12.06 -11.09
C VAL A 94 -1.84 -13.41 -10.64
N PHE A 95 -1.86 -13.67 -9.34
CA PHE A 95 -1.49 -14.95 -8.75
C PHE A 95 -2.72 -15.69 -8.28
N ASP A 96 -2.97 -16.86 -8.80
CA ASP A 96 -4.06 -17.74 -8.33
C ASP A 96 -3.58 -18.56 -7.13
N THR A 97 -4.23 -18.37 -5.98
CA THR A 97 -3.83 -19.06 -4.73
C THR A 97 -4.22 -20.53 -4.70
N ASN A 98 -5.14 -20.98 -5.55
CA ASN A 98 -5.56 -22.37 -5.62
C ASN A 98 -4.61 -23.19 -6.50
N THR A 99 -4.30 -22.69 -7.70
CA THR A 99 -3.40 -23.37 -8.63
C THR A 99 -1.92 -23.12 -8.34
N GLN A 100 -1.61 -22.10 -7.50
CA GLN A 100 -0.25 -21.64 -7.19
C GLN A 100 0.52 -21.19 -8.44
N THR A 101 -0.18 -20.60 -9.40
CA THR A 101 0.41 -20.12 -10.66
C THR A 101 0.15 -18.65 -10.87
N TRP A 102 1.02 -18.02 -11.64
CA TRP A 102 0.80 -16.67 -12.18
C TRP A 102 0.00 -16.78 -13.47
N ASP A 103 -1.12 -16.09 -13.53
CA ASP A 103 -1.90 -15.93 -14.74
C ASP A 103 -1.22 -14.90 -15.66
N LEU A 104 -1.39 -15.05 -16.97
CA LEU A 104 -0.94 -14.04 -17.91
C LEU A 104 -1.66 -12.73 -17.64
N PRO A 105 -0.93 -11.59 -17.65
CA PRO A 105 -1.56 -10.29 -17.45
C PRO A 105 -2.63 -10.05 -18.52
N CYS A 106 -3.82 -9.81 -18.06
CA CYS A 106 -5.00 -9.70 -18.94
C CYS A 106 -5.02 -8.43 -19.77
N CYS A 107 -4.35 -7.38 -19.34
CA CYS A 107 -4.28 -6.09 -20.04
C CYS A 107 -3.19 -5.21 -19.44
N GLY A 108 -2.38 -4.65 -20.30
CA GLY A 108 -1.48 -3.56 -19.94
C GLY A 108 -2.30 -2.33 -19.56
N LEU A 109 -2.00 -1.77 -18.41
CA LEU A 109 -2.58 -0.50 -17.98
C LEU A 109 -1.57 0.61 -18.28
N ASP A 110 -1.90 1.48 -19.21
CA ASP A 110 -1.03 2.60 -19.60
C ASP A 110 -1.16 3.83 -18.68
N TRP A 111 -1.94 3.73 -17.59
CA TRP A 111 -2.22 4.86 -16.73
C TRP A 111 -1.55 4.78 -15.35
N GLU A 112 -1.30 5.95 -14.75
CA GLU A 112 -0.65 6.04 -13.44
C GLU A 112 -1.62 5.68 -12.30
N GLY A 113 -1.76 4.37 -12.01
CA GLY A 113 -2.45 3.90 -10.82
C GLY A 113 -1.68 4.30 -9.56
N ILE A 114 -2.36 4.94 -8.62
CA ILE A 114 -1.80 5.32 -7.32
C ILE A 114 -2.12 4.25 -6.28
N ALA A 115 -3.31 3.66 -6.36
CA ALA A 115 -3.77 2.65 -5.41
C ALA A 115 -4.77 1.69 -6.04
N CYS A 116 -4.73 0.43 -5.60
CA CYS A 116 -5.80 -0.53 -5.82
C CYS A 116 -6.57 -0.74 -4.51
N CYS A 117 -7.87 -0.89 -4.61
CA CYS A 117 -8.78 -1.18 -3.49
C CYS A 117 -9.89 -2.11 -3.97
N ILE A 118 -10.61 -2.71 -3.03
CA ILE A 118 -11.78 -3.53 -3.34
C ILE A 118 -13.00 -2.75 -2.88
N ILE A 119 -13.93 -2.50 -3.78
CA ILE A 119 -15.19 -1.84 -3.51
C ILE A 119 -16.30 -2.72 -4.07
N ASP A 120 -17.29 -3.07 -3.27
CA ASP A 120 -18.42 -3.92 -3.66
C ASP A 120 -17.98 -5.21 -4.37
N GLY A 121 -16.93 -5.85 -3.84
CA GLY A 121 -16.40 -7.10 -4.39
C GLY A 121 -15.73 -6.97 -5.76
N LYS A 122 -15.37 -5.76 -6.20
CA LYS A 122 -14.62 -5.51 -7.43
C LYS A 122 -13.30 -4.82 -7.14
N LEU A 123 -12.27 -5.18 -7.88
CA LEU A 123 -10.99 -4.50 -7.81
C LEU A 123 -11.10 -3.14 -8.52
N HIS A 124 -10.82 -2.08 -7.79
CA HIS A 124 -10.76 -0.72 -8.32
C HIS A 124 -9.34 -0.21 -8.30
N ALA A 125 -9.00 0.57 -9.30
CA ALA A 125 -7.75 1.28 -9.36
C ALA A 125 -8.02 2.78 -9.44
N VAL A 126 -7.39 3.52 -8.52
CA VAL A 126 -7.46 4.97 -8.47
C VAL A 126 -6.24 5.52 -9.18
N THR A 127 -6.45 6.39 -10.16
CA THR A 127 -5.38 7.01 -10.93
C THR A 127 -5.14 8.44 -10.47
N ARG A 128 -4.01 8.97 -10.88
CA ARG A 128 -3.63 10.34 -10.51
C ARG A 128 -4.43 11.41 -11.26
N PHE A 129 -4.75 11.14 -12.53
CA PHE A 129 -5.30 12.16 -13.44
C PHE A 129 -6.56 11.71 -14.18
N ASP A 130 -6.78 10.41 -14.31
CA ASP A 130 -7.81 9.90 -15.22
C ASP A 130 -9.10 9.49 -14.53
N GLY A 131 -9.06 9.15 -13.24
CA GLY A 131 -10.25 8.77 -12.48
C GLY A 131 -10.13 7.44 -11.73
N VAL A 132 -11.26 6.82 -11.48
CA VAL A 132 -11.38 5.50 -10.85
C VAL A 132 -11.80 4.49 -11.92
N PHE A 133 -11.06 3.38 -11.98
CA PHE A 133 -11.34 2.27 -12.89
C PHE A 133 -11.73 1.04 -12.08
N ALA A 134 -12.71 0.27 -12.54
CA ALA A 134 -13.05 -1.03 -12.00
C ALA A 134 -12.57 -2.14 -12.93
N PHE A 135 -12.02 -3.21 -12.35
CA PHE A 135 -11.61 -4.38 -13.09
C PHE A 135 -12.76 -5.36 -13.26
N ASP A 136 -13.13 -5.64 -14.49
CA ASP A 136 -14.06 -6.71 -14.83
C ASP A 136 -13.26 -8.00 -15.06
N SER A 137 -13.25 -8.88 -14.06
CA SER A 137 -12.51 -10.15 -14.12
C SER A 137 -13.03 -11.11 -15.19
N LYS A 138 -14.30 -10.99 -15.60
CA LYS A 138 -14.89 -11.84 -16.65
C LYS A 138 -14.46 -11.40 -18.05
N LYS A 139 -14.38 -10.10 -18.27
CA LYS A 139 -13.95 -9.51 -19.55
C LYS A 139 -12.45 -9.27 -19.60
N CYS A 140 -11.77 -9.45 -18.45
CA CYS A 140 -10.34 -9.20 -18.31
C CYS A 140 -9.92 -7.79 -18.73
N ARG A 141 -10.72 -6.78 -18.38
CA ARG A 141 -10.46 -5.38 -18.75
C ARG A 141 -10.85 -4.43 -17.64
N TRP A 142 -10.23 -3.26 -17.70
CA TRP A 142 -10.58 -2.13 -16.85
C TRP A 142 -11.66 -1.28 -17.51
N GLU A 143 -12.65 -0.89 -16.74
CA GLU A 143 -13.72 0.00 -17.17
C GLU A 143 -13.66 1.26 -16.32
N LEU A 144 -13.72 2.44 -16.97
CA LEU A 144 -13.74 3.71 -16.26
C LEU A 144 -15.08 3.85 -15.51
N VAL A 145 -14.99 4.02 -14.19
CA VAL A 145 -16.16 4.21 -13.31
C VAL A 145 -16.41 5.70 -13.08
N GLU A 146 -15.34 6.46 -12.87
CA GLU A 146 -15.40 7.89 -12.62
C GLU A 146 -14.27 8.62 -13.33
N HIS A 147 -14.61 9.72 -13.96
CA HIS A 147 -13.66 10.61 -14.60
C HIS A 147 -13.42 11.83 -13.70
N TYR A 148 -12.17 12.13 -13.35
CA TYR A 148 -11.88 13.36 -12.63
C TYR A 148 -12.01 14.57 -13.57
N PRO A 149 -12.81 15.59 -13.19
CA PRO A 149 -12.85 16.81 -13.96
C PRO A 149 -11.46 17.46 -13.97
N ARG A 150 -10.94 17.77 -15.14
CA ARG A 150 -9.63 18.43 -15.33
C ARG A 150 -9.63 19.92 -14.93
N THR A 151 -10.46 20.34 -14.00
CA THR A 151 -10.46 21.72 -13.53
C THR A 151 -9.33 21.91 -12.52
N ALA A 152 -8.51 22.92 -12.76
CA ALA A 152 -7.27 23.22 -12.05
C ALA A 152 -7.46 23.67 -10.59
N GLY A 153 -8.24 22.97 -9.82
CA GLY A 153 -8.48 23.20 -8.37
C GLY A 153 -8.93 21.96 -7.63
N ASP A 154 -9.48 20.98 -8.33
CA ASP A 154 -10.12 19.80 -7.73
C ASP A 154 -9.30 18.51 -7.86
N THR A 155 -8.02 18.58 -8.22
CA THR A 155 -7.14 17.43 -8.20
C THR A 155 -6.89 17.03 -6.74
N ILE A 156 -7.76 16.18 -6.23
CA ILE A 156 -7.61 15.56 -4.91
C ILE A 156 -6.47 14.55 -5.03
N PHE A 157 -5.24 15.05 -4.87
CA PHE A 157 -4.09 14.16 -4.72
C PHE A 157 -4.21 13.45 -3.37
N SER A 158 -4.78 12.27 -3.39
CA SER A 158 -4.77 11.43 -2.21
C SER A 158 -3.42 10.76 -2.06
N VAL A 159 -2.88 10.83 -0.87
CA VAL A 159 -1.56 10.28 -0.54
C VAL A 159 -1.64 8.90 0.12
N SER A 160 -2.83 8.49 0.52
CA SER A 160 -3.09 7.17 1.07
C SER A 160 -4.57 6.83 0.99
N TYR A 161 -4.86 5.55 0.80
CA TYR A 161 -6.21 4.99 0.72
C TYR A 161 -6.32 3.77 1.61
N CYS A 162 -7.50 3.55 2.18
CA CYS A 162 -7.89 2.28 2.78
C CYS A 162 -9.35 1.99 2.53
N GLU A 163 -9.71 0.71 2.64
CA GLU A 163 -11.09 0.25 2.59
C GLU A 163 -11.52 -0.20 3.98
N VAL A 164 -12.72 0.20 4.38
CA VAL A 164 -13.39 -0.28 5.60
C VAL A 164 -14.86 -0.50 5.24
N ASP A 165 -15.36 -1.71 5.48
CA ASP A 165 -16.75 -2.11 5.23
C ASP A 165 -17.24 -1.72 3.83
N SER A 166 -16.44 -2.05 2.79
CA SER A 166 -16.71 -1.74 1.37
C SER A 166 -16.83 -0.25 1.04
N VAL A 167 -16.36 0.63 1.92
CA VAL A 167 -16.25 2.07 1.65
C VAL A 167 -14.78 2.43 1.51
N LEU A 168 -14.46 3.17 0.46
CA LEU A 168 -13.11 3.66 0.24
C LEU A 168 -12.91 5.00 0.97
N TYR A 169 -11.87 5.04 1.77
CA TYR A 169 -11.41 6.24 2.47
C TYR A 169 -10.07 6.71 1.94
N SER A 170 -9.85 8.00 1.97
CA SER A 170 -8.59 8.60 1.54
C SER A 170 -8.18 9.74 2.46
N VAL A 171 -6.88 10.05 2.45
CA VAL A 171 -6.37 11.33 2.92
C VAL A 171 -5.85 12.12 1.74
N SER A 172 -6.38 13.30 1.57
CA SER A 172 -5.96 14.22 0.51
C SER A 172 -4.66 14.95 0.86
N GLY A 173 -4.06 15.58 -0.14
CA GLY A 173 -2.79 16.27 0.02
C GLY A 173 -2.81 17.44 1.01
N ASP A 174 -3.98 17.99 1.30
CA ASP A 174 -4.21 19.02 2.33
C ASP A 174 -4.38 18.44 3.76
N GLY A 175 -4.39 17.10 3.89
CA GLY A 175 -4.55 16.39 5.15
C GLY A 175 -6.02 16.13 5.53
N ALA A 176 -6.99 16.43 4.66
CA ALA A 176 -8.39 16.12 4.94
C ALA A 176 -8.68 14.63 4.73
N LEU A 177 -9.45 14.03 5.64
CA LEU A 177 -9.95 12.67 5.48
C LEU A 177 -11.27 12.71 4.70
N ARG A 178 -11.37 11.86 3.69
CA ARG A 178 -12.50 11.78 2.77
C ARG A 178 -12.94 10.34 2.56
N TRP A 179 -14.17 10.17 2.14
CA TRP A 179 -14.74 8.89 1.74
C TRP A 179 -15.36 9.00 0.34
N TYR A 180 -15.37 7.91 -0.39
CA TYR A 180 -15.93 7.85 -1.73
C TYR A 180 -17.41 7.46 -1.67
N ASP A 181 -18.29 8.37 -2.11
CA ASP A 181 -19.73 8.16 -2.23
C ASP A 181 -20.00 7.51 -3.61
N SER A 182 -20.12 6.19 -3.66
CA SER A 182 -20.32 5.43 -4.90
C SER A 182 -21.65 5.75 -5.57
N ASP A 183 -22.69 6.11 -4.81
CA ASP A 183 -24.00 6.45 -5.36
C ASP A 183 -23.97 7.77 -6.12
N LYS A 184 -23.09 8.69 -5.73
CA LYS A 184 -22.93 9.99 -6.33
C LYS A 184 -21.64 10.14 -7.13
N SER A 185 -20.83 9.07 -7.19
CA SER A 185 -19.54 9.03 -7.88
C SER A 185 -18.64 10.22 -7.53
N ARG A 186 -18.49 10.52 -6.22
CA ARG A 186 -17.67 11.66 -5.78
C ARG A 186 -17.09 11.47 -4.38
N TRP A 187 -15.97 12.14 -4.15
CA TRP A 187 -15.35 12.24 -2.83
C TRP A 187 -16.10 13.24 -1.95
N ARG A 188 -16.25 12.89 -0.67
CA ARG A 188 -16.90 13.71 0.35
C ARG A 188 -16.05 13.73 1.62
N ASP A 189 -16.10 14.84 2.36
CA ASP A 189 -15.37 14.95 3.61
C ASP A 189 -15.96 14.02 4.68
N LEU A 190 -15.07 13.34 5.42
CA LEU A 190 -15.44 12.55 6.58
C LEU A 190 -15.80 13.48 7.73
N LYS A 191 -17.01 13.36 8.25
CA LYS A 191 -17.54 14.21 9.32
C LYS A 191 -17.20 13.67 10.72
N GLY A 192 -17.36 14.49 11.75
CA GLY A 192 -17.35 14.05 13.15
C GLY A 192 -15.97 13.84 13.79
N LEU A 193 -14.89 14.22 13.14
CA LEU A 193 -13.50 14.03 13.60
C LEU A 193 -13.08 15.00 14.71
N VAL A 194 -13.95 15.19 15.70
CA VAL A 194 -13.66 16.09 16.83
C VAL A 194 -12.49 15.54 17.65
N GLY A 195 -11.50 16.38 17.92
CA GLY A 195 -10.30 16.00 18.69
C GLY A 195 -9.17 15.38 17.90
N LEU A 196 -9.37 15.03 16.62
CA LEU A 196 -8.27 14.61 15.75
C LEU A 196 -7.35 15.80 15.49
N PRO A 197 -6.05 15.69 15.78
CA PRO A 197 -5.09 16.73 15.40
C PRO A 197 -5.10 16.97 13.89
N LYS A 198 -4.76 18.20 13.48
CA LYS A 198 -4.60 18.49 12.07
C LYS A 198 -3.49 17.59 11.49
N LEU A 199 -3.87 16.77 10.54
CA LEU A 199 -2.92 15.90 9.84
C LEU A 199 -1.93 16.74 9.01
N PRO A 200 -0.69 16.30 8.86
CA PRO A 200 0.26 17.02 8.02
C PRO A 200 -0.22 17.04 6.58
N CYS A 201 0.18 18.07 5.85
CA CYS A 201 -0.03 18.18 4.41
C CYS A 201 1.19 17.58 3.69
N PRO A 202 1.15 16.32 3.20
CA PRO A 202 2.31 15.67 2.60
C PRO A 202 2.82 16.37 1.34
N LEU A 203 1.95 17.10 0.65
CA LEU A 203 2.32 17.88 -0.53
C LEU A 203 3.09 19.16 -0.18
N ALA A 204 2.83 19.74 0.98
CA ALA A 204 3.45 21.00 1.41
C ALA A 204 4.76 20.79 2.19
N SER A 205 4.98 19.61 2.76
CA SER A 205 6.10 19.35 3.67
C SER A 205 6.89 18.11 3.25
N ARG A 206 8.13 18.32 2.80
CA ARG A 206 9.05 17.21 2.47
C ARG A 206 9.24 16.29 3.68
N GLY A 207 9.10 14.98 3.48
CA GLY A 207 9.27 13.98 4.52
C GLY A 207 8.05 13.79 5.43
N SER A 208 6.97 14.55 5.25
CA SER A 208 5.70 14.26 5.90
C SER A 208 4.98 13.13 5.19
N PHE A 209 4.38 12.24 5.97
CA PHE A 209 3.50 11.21 5.44
C PHE A 209 2.22 11.10 6.28
N VAL A 210 1.16 10.61 5.63
CA VAL A 210 -0.04 10.08 6.27
C VAL A 210 -0.35 8.75 5.63
N LYS A 211 -0.60 7.72 6.42
CA LYS A 211 -0.97 6.38 5.94
C LYS A 211 -2.25 5.93 6.62
N LEU A 212 -3.14 5.36 5.83
CA LEU A 212 -4.40 4.80 6.29
C LEU A 212 -4.34 3.27 6.19
N THR A 213 -4.99 2.60 7.13
CA THR A 213 -5.31 1.18 7.02
C THR A 213 -6.63 0.89 7.71
N GLY A 214 -7.50 0.13 7.04
CA GLY A 214 -8.70 -0.41 7.66
C GLY A 214 -8.31 -1.59 8.56
N TYR A 215 -8.99 -1.72 9.69
CA TYR A 215 -8.83 -2.90 10.51
C TYR A 215 -10.16 -3.23 11.18
N GLY A 216 -10.66 -4.43 11.01
CA GLY A 216 -11.92 -4.98 11.49
C GLY A 216 -12.89 -4.13 12.34
N GLY A 217 -14.17 -4.46 12.33
CA GLY A 217 -15.16 -3.80 13.20
C GLY A 217 -15.47 -2.34 12.85
N GLY A 218 -15.43 -1.98 11.56
CA GLY A 218 -15.78 -0.63 11.12
C GLY A 218 -14.77 0.44 11.55
N LYS A 219 -13.49 0.10 11.67
CA LYS A 219 -12.47 1.01 12.18
C LYS A 219 -11.35 1.28 11.17
N MET A 220 -10.80 2.47 11.24
CA MET A 220 -9.64 2.92 10.46
C MET A 220 -8.53 3.39 11.39
N MET A 221 -7.30 3.00 11.07
CA MET A 221 -6.10 3.56 11.70
C MET A 221 -5.48 4.59 10.78
N VAL A 222 -5.08 5.70 11.35
CA VAL A 222 -4.37 6.80 10.68
C VAL A 222 -3.01 6.94 11.30
N PHE A 223 -1.95 6.83 10.49
CA PHE A 223 -0.57 7.02 10.93
C PHE A 223 0.02 8.25 10.25
N TRP A 224 0.70 9.08 11.02
CA TRP A 224 1.41 10.24 10.48
C TRP A 224 2.66 10.56 11.28
N ASN A 225 3.58 11.27 10.66
CA ASN A 225 4.72 11.83 11.38
C ASN A 225 4.50 13.32 11.66
N ARG A 226 5.09 13.76 12.75
CA ARG A 226 5.16 15.18 13.08
C ARG A 226 6.45 15.73 12.51
N ASN A 227 6.42 16.22 11.28
CA ASN A 227 7.58 16.89 10.70
C ASN A 227 7.82 18.22 11.46
N LEU A 228 8.62 18.13 12.52
CA LEU A 228 9.20 19.30 13.14
C LEU A 228 10.38 19.69 12.24
N SER A 229 10.20 20.69 11.40
CA SER A 229 11.17 21.25 10.46
C SER A 229 12.44 21.83 11.12
N SER A 230 12.84 21.35 12.29
CA SER A 230 14.07 21.72 12.93
C SER A 230 15.21 20.80 12.45
N GLN A 231 16.16 21.35 11.73
CA GLN A 231 17.39 20.70 11.25
C GLN A 231 18.23 20.02 12.35
N TRP A 232 17.79 20.11 13.60
CA TRP A 232 18.49 19.61 14.79
C TRP A 232 17.91 18.31 15.35
N LEU A 233 16.70 17.90 14.96
CA LEU A 233 16.09 16.67 15.46
C LEU A 233 16.58 15.48 14.64
N LYS A 234 17.32 14.58 15.30
CA LYS A 234 17.79 13.32 14.73
C LYS A 234 16.71 12.24 14.63
N ARG A 235 15.57 12.46 15.26
CA ARG A 235 14.45 11.50 15.36
C ARG A 235 13.12 12.15 15.04
N ASP A 236 12.27 11.42 14.37
CA ASP A 236 10.88 11.77 14.10
C ASP A 236 9.93 10.96 15.00
N THR A 237 8.77 11.50 15.28
CA THR A 237 7.75 10.82 16.08
C THR A 237 6.59 10.42 15.18
N ILE A 238 6.24 9.15 15.21
CA ILE A 238 5.08 8.60 14.51
C ILE A 238 3.91 8.57 15.48
N PHE A 239 2.82 9.18 15.06
CA PHE A 239 1.53 9.17 15.73
C PHE A 239 0.61 8.18 15.06
N CYS A 240 -0.33 7.67 15.84
CA CYS A 240 -1.40 6.82 15.39
C CYS A 240 -2.72 7.28 16.00
N ALA A 241 -3.80 7.23 15.23
CA ALA A 241 -5.17 7.43 15.71
C ALA A 241 -6.04 6.27 15.27
N GLU A 242 -6.97 5.86 16.14
CA GLU A 242 -8.05 4.96 15.84
C GLU A 242 -9.34 5.74 15.65
N ILE A 243 -10.00 5.53 14.52
CA ILE A 243 -11.25 6.19 14.16
C ILE A 243 -12.30 5.11 13.93
N ALA A 244 -13.36 5.10 14.73
CA ALA A 244 -14.56 4.32 14.46
C ALA A 244 -15.37 5.02 13.36
N LEU A 245 -15.86 4.25 12.41
CA LEU A 245 -16.56 4.74 11.22
C LEU A 245 -18.01 4.29 11.25
N GLU A 246 -18.91 5.22 10.99
CA GLU A 246 -20.35 4.95 10.93
C GLU A 246 -20.93 5.53 9.64
N ARG A 247 -21.79 4.77 8.98
CA ARG A 247 -22.52 5.23 7.79
C ARG A 247 -23.99 5.44 8.16
N GLY A 248 -24.49 6.63 7.93
CA GLY A 248 -25.89 6.97 8.21
C GLY A 248 -26.37 8.21 7.45
N ASN A 249 -27.65 8.23 7.08
CA ASN A 249 -28.30 9.36 6.40
C ASN A 249 -27.58 9.83 5.11
N GLY A 250 -26.97 8.89 4.38
CA GLY A 250 -26.22 9.21 3.14
C GLY A 250 -24.88 9.91 3.38
N ASP A 251 -24.32 9.84 4.58
CA ASP A 251 -23.01 10.38 4.97
C ASP A 251 -22.18 9.37 5.73
N CYS A 252 -20.87 9.60 5.80
CA CYS A 252 -19.96 8.85 6.68
C CYS A 252 -19.46 9.76 7.80
N TRP A 253 -19.44 9.20 9.00
CA TRP A 253 -19.01 9.86 10.22
C TRP A 253 -17.83 9.09 10.81
N GLY A 254 -16.83 9.82 11.29
CA GLY A 254 -15.71 9.27 12.03
C GLY A 254 -15.72 9.78 13.45
N LYS A 255 -15.58 8.86 14.41
CA LYS A 255 -15.41 9.17 15.82
C LYS A 255 -13.99 8.82 16.23
N LEU A 256 -13.24 9.79 16.69
CA LEU A 256 -11.92 9.53 17.27
C LEU A 256 -12.08 8.72 18.56
N GLU A 257 -11.53 7.51 18.58
CA GLU A 257 -11.51 6.68 19.81
C GLU A 257 -10.29 7.03 20.66
N TRP A 258 -9.11 7.11 20.06
CA TRP A 258 -7.87 7.55 20.70
C TRP A 258 -6.85 8.00 19.65
N TYR A 259 -5.85 8.74 20.10
CA TYR A 259 -4.59 8.95 19.37
C TYR A 259 -3.43 9.09 20.33
N ASP A 260 -2.24 8.66 19.91
CA ASP A 260 -1.01 8.81 20.69
C ASP A 260 0.23 8.71 19.78
N SER A 261 1.37 9.04 20.36
CA SER A 261 2.67 8.77 19.77
C SER A 261 3.04 7.31 19.98
N VAL A 262 3.26 6.58 18.89
CA VAL A 262 3.47 5.11 18.95
C VAL A 262 4.91 4.70 18.71
N LEU A 263 5.70 5.53 18.02
CA LEU A 263 7.05 5.15 17.64
C LEU A 263 7.94 6.39 17.46
N SER A 264 9.20 6.27 17.84
CA SER A 264 10.24 7.27 17.53
C SER A 264 11.30 6.65 16.63
N VAL A 265 11.49 7.22 15.45
CA VAL A 265 12.35 6.70 14.38
C VAL A 265 13.41 7.72 13.96
N PRO A 266 14.55 7.31 13.37
CA PRO A 266 15.46 8.27 12.72
C PRO A 266 14.76 9.06 11.61
N VAL A 267 15.09 10.34 11.44
CA VAL A 267 14.47 11.26 10.46
C VAL A 267 14.54 10.74 9.01
N VAL A 268 15.51 9.90 8.68
CA VAL A 268 15.69 9.30 7.36
C VAL A 268 14.92 8.00 7.14
N THR A 269 14.02 7.64 8.09
CA THR A 269 13.23 6.41 7.97
C THR A 269 12.09 6.63 6.98
N GLU A 270 12.03 5.80 5.96
CA GLU A 270 10.91 5.76 5.03
C GLU A 270 9.79 4.86 5.58
N PHE A 271 8.58 5.38 5.63
CA PHE A 271 7.41 4.64 6.06
C PHE A 271 6.71 4.02 4.85
N VAL A 272 7.06 2.77 4.53
CA VAL A 272 6.65 2.12 3.27
C VAL A 272 5.18 1.77 3.26
N LYS A 273 4.69 1.02 4.26
CA LYS A 273 3.29 0.54 4.28
C LYS A 273 2.83 0.17 5.69
N VAL A 274 1.54 0.35 5.94
CA VAL A 274 0.82 -0.19 7.12
C VAL A 274 -0.12 -1.28 6.64
N LEU A 275 -0.11 -2.40 7.34
CA LEU A 275 -1.05 -3.50 7.13
C LEU A 275 -1.67 -3.86 8.48
N ALA A 276 -3.00 -3.91 8.51
CA ALA A 276 -3.73 -4.52 9.62
C ALA A 276 -4.05 -5.97 9.24
N VAL A 277 -3.82 -6.87 10.16
CA VAL A 277 -4.14 -8.29 10.00
C VAL A 277 -5.06 -8.68 11.15
N THR A 278 -6.24 -9.17 10.82
CA THR A 278 -7.13 -9.82 11.80
C THR A 278 -6.80 -11.31 11.80
N LEU A 279 -6.39 -11.81 12.95
CA LEU A 279 -6.04 -13.22 13.18
C LEU A 279 -7.27 -14.00 13.63
#